data_cf62547e7ab6c0e2a0085606e714c7e8
#
_entry.id   cf62547e7ab6c0e2a0085606e714c7e8
#
_cell.length_a   1.000
_cell.length_b   1.000
_cell.length_c   1.000
_cell.angle_alpha   90.00
_cell.angle_beta   90.00
_cell.angle_gamma   90.00
#
_symmetry.space_group_name_H-M   'P 1'
#
loop_
_entity.id
_entity.type
_entity.pdbx_description
1 polymer ?
#
loop_
_entity_poly.entity_id
_entity_poly.type
_entity_poly.pdbx_seq_one_letter_code
_entity_poly.pdbx_strand_id
1 'polypeptide(L)'
;CALPISIHYPPIESEPKDAIRAGEHEDINLITLLVGASAEGLEVLNRSGEYIPVTEVEDHIVVNVGDMLQRLTNDKLKSTTHRVVNPPRERWSEPRFSIPFFLHMRPEVSLACLPQCVDAAHPKRYPDCTAHEFLIERLTEIGLIPSTGKA
;
A
#
# COMPACT_ATOMS: atom_id res chain seq x y z
N CYS A 1 -13.77 -1.49 8.32
CA CYS A 1 -14.20 -1.19 6.95
C CYS A 1 -13.33 -1.93 5.95
N ALA A 2 -13.95 -2.46 4.92
CA ALA A 2 -13.25 -3.15 3.84
C ALA A 2 -13.78 -2.57 2.52
N LEU A 3 -12.88 -2.25 1.59
CA LEU A 3 -13.24 -1.60 0.34
C LEU A 3 -12.57 -2.31 -0.83
N PRO A 4 -13.32 -3.12 -1.60
CA PRO A 4 -12.84 -3.59 -2.89
C PRO A 4 -12.84 -2.44 -3.89
N ILE A 5 -11.75 -2.24 -4.61
CA ILE A 5 -11.64 -1.23 -5.65
C ILE A 5 -11.27 -1.92 -6.96
N SER A 6 -12.02 -1.65 -8.02
CA SER A 6 -11.62 -2.05 -9.37
C SER A 6 -10.79 -0.92 -9.99
N ILE A 7 -9.54 -1.22 -10.32
CA ILE A 7 -8.62 -0.28 -10.95
C ILE A 7 -8.45 -0.68 -12.40
N HIS A 8 -8.66 0.30 -13.29
CA HIS A 8 -8.42 0.18 -14.71
C HIS A 8 -7.24 1.08 -15.10
N TYR A 9 -6.19 0.48 -15.63
CA TYR A 9 -5.08 1.17 -16.27
C TYR A 9 -5.30 1.09 -17.78
N PRO A 10 -5.58 2.22 -18.45
CA PRO A 10 -5.89 2.23 -19.88
C PRO A 10 -4.66 1.86 -20.72
N PRO A 11 -4.83 1.55 -22.02
CA PRO A 11 -3.74 1.45 -22.97
C PRO A 11 -2.86 2.71 -22.97
N ILE A 12 -1.57 2.52 -23.22
CA ILE A 12 -0.61 3.62 -23.34
C ILE A 12 -0.56 4.03 -24.81
N GLU A 13 -1.08 5.21 -25.13
CA GLU A 13 -1.21 5.71 -26.50
C GLU A 13 0.04 6.47 -27.00
N SER A 14 0.87 6.95 -26.08
CA SER A 14 2.08 7.73 -26.41
C SER A 14 3.18 7.46 -25.39
N GLU A 15 4.42 7.83 -25.70
CA GLU A 15 5.57 7.69 -24.80
C GLU A 15 5.29 8.33 -23.43
N PRO A 16 5.32 7.56 -22.33
CA PRO A 16 4.85 8.00 -21.02
C PRO A 16 5.92 8.75 -20.23
N LYS A 17 6.60 9.72 -20.83
CA LYS A 17 7.60 10.63 -20.23
C LYS A 17 7.73 10.50 -18.70
N ASP A 18 8.51 9.53 -18.21
CA ASP A 18 8.76 9.24 -16.79
C ASP A 18 7.54 8.81 -15.94
N ALA A 19 6.35 8.72 -16.51
CA ALA A 19 5.16 8.25 -15.82
C ALA A 19 5.07 6.72 -15.87
N ILE A 20 4.70 6.11 -14.73
CA ILE A 20 4.38 4.69 -14.62
C ILE A 20 2.92 4.50 -14.20
N ARG A 21 2.38 3.29 -14.35
CA ARG A 21 0.97 2.97 -14.05
C ARG A 21 0.58 3.32 -12.62
N ALA A 22 1.45 3.04 -11.65
CA ALA A 22 1.33 3.57 -10.29
C ALA A 22 2.73 3.81 -9.71
N GLY A 23 2.99 5.01 -9.22
CA GLY A 23 4.24 5.36 -8.53
C GLY A 23 4.45 4.55 -7.25
N GLU A 24 5.67 4.57 -6.72
CA GLU A 24 5.97 3.88 -5.48
C GLU A 24 5.16 4.46 -4.31
N HIS A 25 4.59 3.58 -3.50
CA HIS A 25 3.78 3.92 -2.36
C HIS A 25 3.68 2.76 -1.37
N GLU A 26 3.18 3.08 -0.18
CA GLU A 26 2.75 2.14 0.84
C GLU A 26 1.24 2.28 1.05
N ASP A 27 0.56 1.18 1.37
CA ASP A 27 -0.86 1.22 1.68
C ASP A 27 -1.09 1.70 3.11
N ILE A 28 -1.97 2.67 3.31
CA ILE A 28 -2.26 3.24 4.65
C ILE A 28 -3.04 2.24 5.54
N ASN A 29 -3.69 1.25 4.94
CA ASN A 29 -4.56 0.28 5.60
C ASN A 29 -3.83 -0.71 6.54
N LEU A 30 -4.57 -1.72 7.04
CA LEU A 30 -4.00 -2.82 7.82
C LEU A 30 -3.26 -3.82 6.91
N ILE A 31 -3.98 -4.38 5.95
CA ILE A 31 -3.47 -5.28 4.91
C ILE A 31 -4.25 -5.07 3.61
N THR A 32 -3.61 -5.35 2.50
CA THR A 32 -4.25 -5.42 1.19
C THR A 32 -4.27 -6.86 0.71
N LEU A 33 -5.42 -7.30 0.21
CA LEU A 33 -5.60 -8.59 -0.45
C LEU A 33 -5.76 -8.31 -1.95
N LEU A 34 -4.81 -8.73 -2.75
CA LEU A 34 -4.88 -8.61 -4.20
C LEU A 34 -5.21 -9.96 -4.82
N VAL A 35 -6.42 -10.08 -5.33
CA VAL A 35 -6.84 -11.20 -6.17
C VAL A 35 -6.39 -10.89 -7.58
N GLY A 36 -5.44 -11.59 -8.10
CA GLY A 36 -4.88 -11.50 -9.43
C GLY A 36 -5.05 -10.18 -10.21
N ALA A 37 -4.18 -9.88 -11.10
CA ALA A 37 -4.37 -8.81 -12.05
C ALA A 37 -4.42 -9.40 -13.48
N SER A 38 -5.01 -8.69 -14.41
CA SER A 38 -5.11 -9.17 -15.81
C SER A 38 -3.76 -9.15 -16.55
N ALA A 39 -2.73 -8.53 -15.96
CA ALA A 39 -1.41 -8.39 -16.55
C ALA A 39 -0.35 -8.08 -15.48
N GLU A 40 0.88 -8.40 -15.77
CA GLU A 40 2.07 -8.14 -14.98
C GLU A 40 2.30 -6.64 -14.70
N GLY A 41 3.34 -6.33 -13.92
CA GLY A 41 3.81 -4.98 -13.67
C GLY A 41 3.85 -4.58 -12.19
N LEU A 42 3.27 -5.36 -11.28
CA LEU A 42 3.43 -5.14 -9.85
C LEU A 42 4.85 -5.51 -9.42
N GLU A 43 5.53 -4.58 -8.74
CA GLU A 43 6.85 -4.78 -8.17
C GLU A 43 6.86 -4.35 -6.71
N VAL A 44 7.59 -5.07 -5.88
CA VAL A 44 7.79 -4.76 -4.44
C VAL A 44 9.25 -4.45 -4.15
N LEU A 45 9.49 -3.48 -3.28
CA LEU A 45 10.82 -3.11 -2.84
C LEU A 45 11.31 -4.10 -1.78
N ASN A 46 12.40 -4.79 -2.05
CA ASN A 46 13.02 -5.71 -1.10
C ASN A 46 13.89 -4.97 -0.06
N ARG A 47 14.41 -5.70 0.93
CA ARG A 47 15.27 -5.12 1.97
C ARG A 47 16.64 -4.64 1.47
N SER A 48 17.05 -5.07 0.28
CA SER A 48 18.29 -4.62 -0.37
C SER A 48 18.10 -3.34 -1.19
N GLY A 49 16.89 -2.80 -1.25
CA GLY A 49 16.56 -1.61 -2.04
C GLY A 49 16.33 -1.91 -3.53
N GLU A 50 16.04 -3.16 -3.88
CA GLU A 50 15.79 -3.58 -5.25
C GLU A 50 14.30 -3.87 -5.45
N TYR A 51 13.74 -3.49 -6.59
CA TYR A 51 12.39 -3.86 -6.99
C TYR A 51 12.36 -5.26 -7.56
N ILE A 52 11.48 -6.10 -7.00
CA ILE A 52 11.28 -7.48 -7.43
C ILE A 52 9.87 -7.60 -8.03
N PRO A 53 9.73 -8.17 -9.24
CA PRO A 53 8.42 -8.41 -9.82
C PRO A 53 7.64 -9.42 -8.98
N VAL A 54 6.37 -9.12 -8.74
CA VAL A 54 5.43 -10.05 -8.13
C VAL A 54 4.84 -10.89 -9.25
N THR A 55 5.29 -12.15 -9.32
CA THR A 55 4.75 -13.12 -10.28
C THR A 55 3.42 -13.62 -9.75
N GLU A 56 2.37 -13.44 -10.53
CA GLU A 56 1.06 -13.99 -10.21
C GLU A 56 1.09 -15.51 -10.26
N VAL A 57 0.52 -16.13 -9.25
CA VAL A 57 0.27 -17.56 -9.21
C VAL A 57 -1.25 -17.74 -9.30
N GLU A 58 -1.71 -18.49 -10.29
CA GLU A 58 -3.12 -18.78 -10.51
C GLU A 58 -3.75 -19.32 -9.20
N ASP A 59 -4.96 -18.88 -8.88
CA ASP A 59 -5.70 -19.23 -7.67
C ASP A 59 -5.05 -18.77 -6.34
N HIS A 60 -4.11 -17.84 -6.38
CA HIS A 60 -3.51 -17.27 -5.17
C HIS A 60 -3.96 -15.82 -4.94
N ILE A 61 -3.92 -15.42 -3.68
CA ILE A 61 -4.12 -14.05 -3.24
C ILE A 61 -2.77 -13.51 -2.77
N VAL A 62 -2.34 -12.40 -3.36
CA VAL A 62 -1.17 -11.66 -2.86
C VAL A 62 -1.60 -10.80 -1.68
N VAL A 63 -0.87 -10.91 -0.57
CA VAL A 63 -1.15 -10.14 0.65
C VAL A 63 0.03 -9.25 0.98
N ASN A 64 -0.21 -7.96 1.14
CA ASN A 64 0.81 -7.04 1.64
C ASN A 64 0.38 -6.35 2.94
N VAL A 65 1.37 -6.07 3.77
CA VAL A 65 1.25 -5.31 5.00
C VAL A 65 1.10 -3.83 4.66
N GLY A 66 0.19 -3.14 5.35
CA GLY A 66 0.04 -1.70 5.28
C GLY A 66 0.55 -0.99 6.55
N ASP A 67 0.54 0.35 6.52
CA ASP A 67 1.10 1.22 7.57
C ASP A 67 0.45 1.01 8.94
N MET A 68 -0.86 0.74 8.99
CA MET A 68 -1.55 0.48 10.27
C MET A 68 -1.02 -0.79 10.95
N LEU A 69 -0.75 -1.85 10.19
CA LEU A 69 -0.20 -3.08 10.76
C LEU A 69 1.27 -2.92 11.14
N GLN A 70 2.06 -2.18 10.36
CA GLN A 70 3.43 -1.81 10.73
C GLN A 70 3.45 -1.10 12.07
N ARG A 71 2.58 -0.10 12.25
CA ARG A 71 2.45 0.67 13.49
C ARG A 71 2.04 -0.21 14.67
N LEU A 72 1.00 -1.02 14.52
CA LEU A 72 0.52 -1.95 15.55
C LEU A 72 1.61 -2.93 16.00
N THR A 73 2.42 -3.41 15.07
CA THR A 73 3.49 -4.37 15.36
C THR A 73 4.83 -3.73 15.70
N ASN A 74 4.85 -2.41 15.92
CA ASN A 74 6.07 -1.67 16.28
C ASN A 74 7.23 -1.99 15.32
N ASP A 75 6.97 -1.99 14.02
CA ASP A 75 7.88 -2.33 12.91
C ASP A 75 8.33 -3.81 12.81
N LYS A 76 7.74 -4.72 13.57
CA LYS A 76 8.03 -6.16 13.37
C LYS A 76 7.54 -6.67 12.02
N LEU A 77 6.39 -6.16 11.57
CA LEU A 77 5.90 -6.34 10.19
C LEU A 77 5.98 -4.99 9.49
N LYS A 78 6.76 -4.91 8.42
CA LYS A 78 6.96 -3.67 7.67
C LYS A 78 5.87 -3.49 6.62
N SER A 79 5.41 -2.25 6.46
CA SER A 79 4.63 -1.86 5.28
C SER A 79 5.46 -2.11 4.02
N THR A 80 4.81 -2.53 2.97
CA THR A 80 5.48 -2.99 1.76
C THR A 80 5.41 -1.91 0.70
N THR A 81 6.52 -1.22 0.47
CA THR A 81 6.65 -0.29 -0.65
C THR A 81 6.53 -1.05 -1.96
N HIS A 82 5.64 -0.60 -2.83
CA HIS A 82 5.38 -1.25 -4.12
C HIS A 82 5.02 -0.22 -5.18
N ARG A 83 5.06 -0.66 -6.45
CA ARG A 83 4.72 0.16 -7.62
C ARG A 83 4.13 -0.69 -8.72
N VAL A 84 3.51 -0.07 -9.73
CA VAL A 84 3.07 -0.74 -10.95
C VAL A 84 3.75 -0.09 -12.14
N VAL A 85 4.68 -0.81 -12.75
CA VAL A 85 5.45 -0.33 -13.91
C VAL A 85 4.66 -0.48 -15.21
N ASN A 86 5.09 0.25 -16.23
CA ASN A 86 4.55 0.12 -17.57
C ASN A 86 4.98 -1.21 -18.19
N PRO A 87 4.15 -1.86 -19.01
CA PRO A 87 4.55 -3.05 -19.75
C PRO A 87 5.58 -2.70 -20.84
N PRO A 88 6.26 -3.69 -21.42
CA PRO A 88 7.05 -3.52 -22.64
C PRO A 88 6.22 -2.86 -23.76
N ARG A 89 6.88 -2.15 -24.67
CA ARG A 89 6.22 -1.32 -25.71
C ARG A 89 5.24 -2.13 -26.57
N GLU A 90 5.55 -3.36 -26.83
CA GLU A 90 4.74 -4.29 -27.62
C GLU A 90 3.36 -4.55 -26.98
N ARG A 91 3.23 -4.31 -25.68
CA ARG A 91 2.02 -4.53 -24.88
C ARG A 91 1.33 -3.24 -24.44
N TRP A 92 1.72 -2.09 -24.96
CA TRP A 92 1.10 -0.81 -24.60
C TRP A 92 -0.39 -0.72 -24.94
N SER A 93 -0.82 -1.39 -25.99
CA SER A 93 -2.25 -1.46 -26.38
C SER A 93 -3.10 -2.29 -25.43
N GLU A 94 -2.49 -3.03 -24.49
CA GLU A 94 -3.20 -3.87 -23.54
C GLU A 94 -3.55 -3.08 -22.27
N PRO A 95 -4.84 -2.98 -21.92
CA PRO A 95 -5.22 -2.43 -20.63
C PRO A 95 -4.86 -3.41 -19.50
N ARG A 96 -4.72 -2.89 -18.28
CA ARG A 96 -4.55 -3.72 -17.08
C ARG A 96 -5.69 -3.45 -16.11
N PHE A 97 -6.20 -4.51 -15.52
CA PHE A 97 -7.19 -4.45 -14.45
C PHE A 97 -6.63 -5.09 -13.19
N SER A 98 -6.97 -4.54 -12.04
CA SER A 98 -6.66 -5.16 -10.75
C SER A 98 -7.77 -4.86 -9.73
N ILE A 99 -7.95 -5.77 -8.77
CA ILE A 99 -9.00 -5.65 -7.75
C ILE A 99 -8.35 -5.82 -6.38
N PRO A 100 -7.69 -4.78 -5.85
CA PRO A 100 -7.23 -4.78 -4.47
C PRO A 100 -8.42 -4.64 -3.51
N PHE A 101 -8.34 -5.37 -2.41
CA PHE A 101 -9.26 -5.29 -1.30
C PHE A 101 -8.52 -4.69 -0.09
N PHE A 102 -8.81 -3.44 0.21
CA PHE A 102 -8.19 -2.72 1.32
C PHE A 102 -8.92 -3.01 2.62
N LEU A 103 -8.27 -3.71 3.55
CA LEU A 103 -8.81 -3.96 4.89
C LEU A 103 -8.33 -2.87 5.84
N HIS A 104 -9.26 -2.00 6.23
CA HIS A 104 -9.02 -0.95 7.23
C HIS A 104 -9.55 -1.35 8.60
N MET A 105 -8.91 -0.85 9.64
CA MET A 105 -9.49 -0.85 10.98
C MET A 105 -10.70 0.08 11.06
N ARG A 106 -11.62 -0.19 12.00
CA ARG A 106 -12.69 0.75 12.29
C ARG A 106 -12.10 2.05 12.87
N PRO A 107 -12.69 3.22 12.58
CA PRO A 107 -12.15 4.53 12.96
C PRO A 107 -11.73 4.67 14.42
N GLU A 108 -12.52 4.12 15.33
CA GLU A 108 -12.35 4.21 16.78
C GLU A 108 -11.31 3.23 17.36
N VAL A 109 -10.80 2.29 16.57
CA VAL A 109 -9.85 1.29 17.04
C VAL A 109 -8.50 1.94 17.33
N SER A 110 -7.92 1.64 18.49
CA SER A 110 -6.58 2.09 18.87
C SER A 110 -5.50 1.41 18.01
N LEU A 111 -4.57 2.22 17.50
CA LEU A 111 -3.34 1.77 16.85
C LEU A 111 -2.13 1.81 17.80
N ALA A 112 -2.37 1.75 19.12
CA ALA A 112 -1.29 1.56 20.08
C ALA A 112 -0.48 0.31 19.75
N CYS A 113 0.85 0.39 19.88
CA CYS A 113 1.71 -0.77 19.65
C CYS A 113 1.28 -1.93 20.55
N LEU A 114 1.16 -3.11 19.95
CA LEU A 114 0.81 -4.33 20.67
C LEU A 114 1.85 -4.63 21.76
N PRO A 115 1.46 -4.91 23.00
CA PRO A 115 2.40 -5.14 24.11
C PRO A 115 3.47 -6.20 23.80
N GLN A 116 3.10 -7.28 23.10
CA GLN A 116 4.04 -8.33 22.67
C GLN A 116 5.04 -7.88 21.60
N CYS A 117 4.87 -6.70 21.05
CA CYS A 117 5.78 -6.11 20.06
C CYS A 117 6.71 -5.04 20.65
N VAL A 118 6.61 -4.77 21.95
CA VAL A 118 7.41 -3.78 22.67
C VAL A 118 8.20 -4.46 23.78
N ASP A 119 9.51 -4.28 23.80
CA ASP A 119 10.41 -4.79 24.83
C ASP A 119 11.65 -3.87 24.94
N ALA A 120 12.61 -4.23 25.80
CA ALA A 120 13.82 -3.43 26.01
C ALA A 120 14.70 -3.31 24.74
N ALA A 121 14.70 -4.32 23.87
CA ALA A 121 15.43 -4.30 22.60
C ALA A 121 14.65 -3.60 21.47
N HIS A 122 13.33 -3.52 21.62
CA HIS A 122 12.40 -2.90 20.66
C HIS A 122 11.47 -1.92 21.40
N PRO A 123 11.97 -0.77 21.84
CA PRO A 123 11.17 0.24 22.54
C PRO A 123 10.04 0.74 21.64
N LYS A 124 8.95 1.17 22.25
CA LYS A 124 7.80 1.74 21.55
C LYS A 124 8.22 2.91 20.65
N ARG A 125 7.91 2.82 19.36
CA ARG A 125 8.31 3.80 18.33
C ARG A 125 7.22 4.82 18.02
N TYR A 126 5.96 4.47 18.21
CA TYR A 126 4.83 5.27 17.77
C TYR A 126 4.01 5.77 18.96
N PRO A 127 3.56 7.04 18.94
CA PRO A 127 2.57 7.52 19.90
C PRO A 127 1.24 6.80 19.70
N ASP A 128 0.39 6.77 20.73
CA ASP A 128 -0.94 6.18 20.62
C ASP A 128 -1.84 7.11 19.80
N CYS A 129 -2.62 6.52 18.90
CA CYS A 129 -3.66 7.19 18.14
C CYS A 129 -4.75 6.20 17.75
N THR A 130 -5.87 6.69 17.27
CA THR A 130 -6.91 5.88 16.65
C THR A 130 -6.61 5.64 15.16
N ALA A 131 -7.27 4.65 14.56
CA ALA A 131 -7.16 4.40 13.12
C ALA A 131 -7.64 5.62 12.30
N HIS A 132 -8.63 6.36 12.79
CA HIS A 132 -9.11 7.59 12.15
C HIS A 132 -8.05 8.69 12.17
N GLU A 133 -7.49 8.97 13.34
CA GLU A 133 -6.45 10.02 13.49
C GLU A 133 -5.26 9.72 12.57
N PHE A 134 -4.80 8.50 12.54
CA PHE A 134 -3.72 8.07 11.65
C PHE A 134 -4.08 8.23 10.17
N LEU A 135 -5.29 7.81 9.77
CA LEU A 135 -5.74 7.97 8.39
C LEU A 135 -5.77 9.44 7.97
N ILE A 136 -6.31 10.32 8.82
CA ILE A 136 -6.34 11.77 8.54
C ILE A 136 -4.93 12.35 8.43
N GLU A 137 -4.01 11.95 9.32
CA GLU A 137 -2.60 12.34 9.26
C GLU A 137 -2.00 11.99 7.90
N ARG A 138 -2.11 10.72 7.48
CA ARG A 138 -1.55 10.23 6.21
C ARG A 138 -2.18 10.91 4.98
N LEU A 139 -3.50 11.06 4.95
CA LEU A 139 -4.20 11.75 3.86
C LEU A 139 -3.82 13.22 3.75
N THR A 140 -3.52 13.86 4.89
CA THR A 140 -3.02 15.24 4.91
C THR A 140 -1.59 15.33 4.35
N GLU A 141 -0.70 14.42 4.77
CA GLU A 141 0.70 14.37 4.31
C GLU A 141 0.81 14.17 2.79
N ILE A 142 -0.03 13.31 2.22
CA ILE A 142 -0.06 13.08 0.77
C ILE A 142 -0.90 14.10 -0.01
N GLY A 143 -1.44 15.12 0.68
CA GLY A 143 -2.14 16.25 0.06
C GLY A 143 -3.56 15.96 -0.43
N LEU A 144 -4.18 14.85 0.00
CA LEU A 144 -5.56 14.51 -0.38
C LEU A 144 -6.62 15.26 0.45
N ILE A 145 -6.25 15.72 1.64
CA ILE A 145 -7.08 16.62 2.44
C ILE A 145 -6.27 17.83 2.87
N PRO A 146 -6.88 19.00 3.01
CA PRO A 146 -6.18 20.20 3.47
C PRO A 146 -5.59 19.98 4.86
N SER A 147 -4.38 20.49 5.11
CA SER A 147 -3.87 20.63 6.46
C SER A 147 -4.83 21.55 7.23
N THR A 148 -5.50 21.01 8.25
CA THR A 148 -6.24 21.86 9.18
C THR A 148 -5.21 22.71 9.92
N GLY A 149 -4.97 23.94 9.41
CA GLY A 149 -4.11 24.90 10.07
C GLY A 149 -4.61 25.06 11.52
N LYS A 150 -3.72 24.82 12.47
CA LYS A 150 -3.97 25.30 13.83
C LYS A 150 -4.10 26.82 13.71
N ALA A 151 -5.33 27.31 13.89
CA ALA A 151 -5.59 28.71 14.12
C ALA A 151 -4.97 29.13 15.47
#